data_099920cedde8838c8c17a21140f9c5da
#
_entry.id   099920cedde8838c8c17a21140f9c5da
#
_cell.length_a   1.000
_cell.length_b   1.000
_cell.length_c   1.000
_cell.angle_alpha   90.00
_cell.angle_beta   90.00
_cell.angle_gamma   90.00
#
_symmetry.space_group_name_H-M   'P 1'
#
loop_
_entity.id
_entity.type
_entity.pdbx_description
1 polymer ?
#
loop_
_entity_poly.entity_id
_entity_poly.type
_entity_poly.pdbx_seq_one_letter_code
_entity_poly.pdbx_strand_id
1 'polypeptide(L)'
;IRSELDVYAAANPGAKVAPFAVNQIAHVSNDRLQHDMDACVRHQVPLIITSLRPPREIVDAAHSYGGLVFHDVISVRHARKAVEQGVDGIIVVCAGAGGHAGMGSPFALVREIRQFFDGTLVLAGAMSSGADVLAAQAIGADMAYIGTRFLATTEAHVLPEYKQMLVDS
;
A
#
# COMPACT_ATOMS: atom_id res chain seq x y z
N ILE A 1 3.37 8.94 -15.03
CA ILE A 1 4.19 8.02 -14.19
C ILE A 1 4.95 7.02 -15.05
N ARG A 2 4.28 6.14 -15.84
CA ARG A 2 5.00 5.11 -16.61
C ARG A 2 6.07 5.69 -17.52
N SER A 3 5.75 6.71 -18.31
CA SER A 3 6.72 7.40 -19.18
C SER A 3 7.91 7.99 -18.43
N GLU A 4 7.69 8.48 -17.23
CA GLU A 4 8.77 9.01 -16.37
C GLU A 4 9.67 7.89 -15.84
N LEU A 5 9.09 6.75 -15.47
CA LEU A 5 9.85 5.57 -15.06
C LEU A 5 10.68 5.00 -16.23
N ASP A 6 10.12 4.99 -17.44
CA ASP A 6 10.81 4.55 -18.64
C ASP A 6 11.99 5.48 -18.97
N VAL A 7 11.80 6.81 -18.85
CA VAL A 7 12.87 7.81 -19.01
C VAL A 7 13.95 7.61 -17.97
N TYR A 8 13.57 7.41 -16.71
CA TYR A 8 14.54 7.15 -15.63
C TYR A 8 15.33 5.86 -15.87
N ALA A 9 14.67 4.77 -16.25
CA ALA A 9 15.33 3.49 -16.56
C ALA A 9 16.31 3.62 -17.72
N ALA A 10 15.93 4.35 -18.76
CA ALA A 10 16.81 4.61 -19.91
C ALA A 10 18.04 5.46 -19.55
N ALA A 11 17.88 6.44 -18.66
CA ALA A 11 18.96 7.28 -18.18
C ALA A 11 19.88 6.58 -17.16
N ASN A 12 19.43 5.51 -16.53
CA ASN A 12 20.15 4.79 -15.48
C ASN A 12 20.21 3.28 -15.79
N PRO A 13 21.02 2.84 -16.76
CA PRO A 13 21.13 1.43 -17.13
C PRO A 13 21.54 0.57 -15.94
N GLY A 14 20.75 -0.48 -15.64
CA GLY A 14 20.97 -1.37 -14.50
C GLY A 14 20.27 -0.95 -13.20
N ALA A 15 19.64 0.22 -13.14
CA ALA A 15 18.80 0.61 -12.01
C ALA A 15 17.54 -0.27 -11.97
N LYS A 16 17.20 -0.76 -10.78
CA LYS A 16 15.93 -1.45 -10.56
C LYS A 16 14.83 -0.40 -10.37
N VAL A 17 13.91 -0.32 -11.32
CA VAL A 17 12.74 0.53 -11.25
C VAL A 17 11.61 -0.23 -10.58
N ALA A 18 11.19 0.21 -9.40
CA ALA A 18 10.06 -0.41 -8.68
C ALA A 18 8.74 -0.12 -9.41
N PRO A 19 7.79 -1.05 -9.40
CA PRO A 19 6.44 -0.78 -9.90
C PRO A 19 5.75 0.28 -9.04
N PHE A 20 4.87 1.05 -9.66
CA PHE A 20 4.01 1.99 -8.94
C PHE A 20 2.67 1.31 -8.58
N ALA A 21 2.01 1.85 -7.57
CA ALA A 21 0.67 1.46 -7.18
C ALA A 21 -0.31 2.62 -7.31
N VAL A 22 -1.59 2.31 -7.51
CA VAL A 22 -2.70 3.27 -7.46
C VAL A 22 -3.64 2.88 -6.33
N ASN A 23 -3.94 3.84 -5.45
CA ASN A 23 -4.88 3.63 -4.35
C ASN A 23 -6.32 3.90 -4.80
N GLN A 24 -7.21 2.95 -4.51
CA GLN A 24 -8.64 3.02 -4.80
C GLN A 24 -9.44 2.83 -3.50
N ILE A 25 -10.23 3.83 -3.15
CA ILE A 25 -11.14 3.73 -1.99
C ILE A 25 -12.38 2.95 -2.42
N ALA A 26 -12.46 1.68 -2.01
CA ALA A 26 -13.57 0.78 -2.31
C ALA A 26 -14.75 1.06 -1.38
N HIS A 27 -15.43 2.20 -1.55
CA HIS A 27 -16.59 2.60 -0.76
C HIS A 27 -17.73 3.06 -1.64
N VAL A 28 -18.97 2.84 -1.18
CA VAL A 28 -20.20 3.22 -1.93
C VAL A 28 -20.33 4.71 -2.20
N SER A 29 -19.69 5.56 -1.40
CA SER A 29 -19.64 7.02 -1.62
C SER A 29 -18.62 7.45 -2.66
N ASN A 30 -17.78 6.55 -3.17
CA ASN A 30 -16.84 6.86 -4.24
C ASN A 30 -17.52 6.64 -5.59
N ASP A 31 -18.16 7.68 -6.09
CA ASP A 31 -18.85 7.70 -7.38
C ASP A 31 -17.89 7.61 -8.58
N ARG A 32 -16.61 7.86 -8.37
CA ARG A 32 -15.56 7.75 -9.38
C ARG A 32 -14.95 6.37 -9.52
N LEU A 33 -15.22 5.44 -8.57
CA LEU A 33 -14.50 4.17 -8.48
C LEU A 33 -14.47 3.41 -9.81
N GLN A 34 -15.61 3.29 -10.48
CA GLN A 34 -15.68 2.57 -11.76
C GLN A 34 -14.85 3.26 -12.84
N HIS A 35 -14.99 4.57 -12.99
CA HIS A 35 -14.22 5.35 -13.98
C HIS A 35 -12.71 5.24 -13.75
N ASP A 36 -12.28 5.34 -12.49
CA ASP A 36 -10.87 5.28 -12.13
C ASP A 36 -10.31 3.85 -12.29
N MET A 37 -11.13 2.82 -12.02
CA MET A 37 -10.78 1.43 -12.31
C MET A 37 -10.67 1.15 -13.80
N ASP A 38 -11.56 1.69 -14.64
CA ASP A 38 -11.46 1.57 -16.09
C ASP A 38 -10.14 2.17 -16.61
N ALA A 39 -9.67 3.27 -16.00
CA ALA A 39 -8.37 3.85 -16.31
C ALA A 39 -7.23 2.92 -15.85
N CYS A 40 -7.32 2.33 -14.65
CA CYS A 40 -6.33 1.37 -14.16
C CYS A 40 -6.19 0.14 -15.07
N VAL A 41 -7.30 -0.42 -15.50
CA VAL A 41 -7.34 -1.56 -16.44
C VAL A 41 -6.74 -1.18 -17.81
N ARG A 42 -7.18 -0.06 -18.38
CA ARG A 42 -6.70 0.44 -19.68
C ARG A 42 -5.19 0.66 -19.69
N HIS A 43 -4.64 1.15 -18.57
CA HIS A 43 -3.22 1.41 -18.42
C HIS A 43 -2.45 0.25 -17.77
N GLN A 44 -3.11 -0.87 -17.50
CA GLN A 44 -2.50 -2.06 -16.87
C GLN A 44 -1.65 -1.69 -15.64
N VAL A 45 -2.26 -1.03 -14.66
CA VAL A 45 -1.58 -0.59 -13.44
C VAL A 45 -1.05 -1.81 -12.69
N PRO A 46 0.27 -1.89 -12.39
CA PRO A 46 0.87 -3.11 -11.86
C PRO A 46 0.32 -3.55 -10.50
N LEU A 47 -0.01 -2.57 -9.64
CA LEU A 47 -0.50 -2.82 -8.30
C LEU A 47 -1.63 -1.84 -7.96
N ILE A 48 -2.76 -2.38 -7.51
CA ILE A 48 -3.86 -1.59 -6.96
C ILE A 48 -3.90 -1.78 -5.45
N ILE A 49 -3.92 -0.70 -4.71
CA ILE A 49 -4.14 -0.71 -3.26
C ILE A 49 -5.60 -0.36 -3.02
N THR A 50 -6.29 -1.13 -2.18
CA THR A 50 -7.70 -0.88 -1.83
C THR A 50 -7.90 -0.76 -0.33
N SER A 51 -8.92 -0.02 0.06
CA SER A 51 -9.28 0.16 1.46
C SER A 51 -10.80 0.08 1.68
N LEU A 52 -11.21 -0.12 2.92
CA LEU A 52 -12.57 -0.14 3.45
C LEU A 52 -13.37 -1.42 3.13
N ARG A 53 -13.88 -1.61 1.90
CA ARG A 53 -14.67 -2.81 1.56
C ARG A 53 -13.79 -3.87 0.87
N PRO A 54 -14.05 -5.16 1.13
CA PRO A 54 -13.41 -6.23 0.37
C PRO A 54 -13.65 -6.06 -1.13
N PRO A 55 -12.59 -6.07 -1.96
CA PRO A 55 -12.64 -5.50 -3.31
C PRO A 55 -12.78 -6.56 -4.41
N ARG A 56 -13.70 -7.51 -4.33
CA ARG A 56 -13.82 -8.62 -5.31
C ARG A 56 -13.81 -8.15 -6.76
N GLU A 57 -14.62 -7.15 -7.08
CA GLU A 57 -14.72 -6.62 -8.43
C GLU A 57 -13.42 -5.97 -8.92
N ILE A 58 -12.68 -5.32 -7.99
CA ILE A 58 -11.36 -4.74 -8.28
C ILE A 58 -10.32 -5.84 -8.48
N VAL A 59 -10.37 -6.90 -7.68
CA VAL A 59 -9.48 -8.07 -7.83
C VAL A 59 -9.68 -8.70 -9.19
N ASP A 60 -10.92 -9.01 -9.56
CA ASP A 60 -11.23 -9.63 -10.84
C ASP A 60 -10.79 -8.74 -12.02
N ALA A 61 -10.99 -7.42 -11.92
CA ALA A 61 -10.56 -6.46 -12.93
C ALA A 61 -9.02 -6.38 -13.04
N ALA A 62 -8.29 -6.32 -11.92
CA ALA A 62 -6.83 -6.27 -11.91
C ALA A 62 -6.22 -7.57 -12.44
N HIS A 63 -6.73 -8.71 -12.00
CA HIS A 63 -6.26 -10.02 -12.43
C HIS A 63 -6.48 -10.26 -13.94
N SER A 64 -7.48 -9.62 -14.55
CA SER A 64 -7.75 -9.76 -16.00
C SER A 64 -6.58 -9.37 -16.90
N TYR A 65 -5.65 -8.54 -16.42
CA TYR A 65 -4.43 -8.13 -17.13
C TYR A 65 -3.13 -8.49 -16.39
N GLY A 66 -3.20 -9.29 -15.32
CA GLY A 66 -2.02 -9.70 -14.53
C GLY A 66 -1.56 -8.67 -13.49
N GLY A 67 -2.37 -7.68 -13.16
CA GLY A 67 -2.13 -6.75 -12.04
C GLY A 67 -2.39 -7.41 -10.70
N LEU A 68 -1.81 -6.85 -9.64
CA LEU A 68 -1.95 -7.31 -8.26
C LEU A 68 -2.85 -6.38 -7.46
N VAL A 69 -3.51 -6.92 -6.43
CA VAL A 69 -4.33 -6.13 -5.49
C VAL A 69 -3.88 -6.35 -4.06
N PHE A 70 -3.50 -5.27 -3.39
CA PHE A 70 -3.24 -5.25 -1.96
C PHE A 70 -4.39 -4.54 -1.24
N HIS A 71 -4.74 -5.02 -0.04
CA HIS A 71 -5.88 -4.47 0.70
C HIS A 71 -5.48 -4.03 2.11
N ASP A 72 -5.90 -2.81 2.47
CA ASP A 72 -5.71 -2.25 3.82
C ASP A 72 -6.62 -2.95 4.83
N VAL A 73 -6.03 -3.47 5.89
CA VAL A 73 -6.76 -4.11 6.99
C VAL A 73 -6.32 -3.59 8.36
N ILE A 74 -7.26 -3.52 9.30
CA ILE A 74 -7.01 -3.07 10.69
C ILE A 74 -7.28 -4.17 11.72
N SER A 75 -7.61 -5.38 11.28
CA SER A 75 -7.90 -6.51 12.17
C SER A 75 -7.80 -7.83 11.43
N VAL A 76 -7.63 -8.93 12.16
CA VAL A 76 -7.63 -10.31 11.64
C VAL A 76 -8.94 -10.63 10.90
N ARG A 77 -10.07 -10.15 11.39
CA ARG A 77 -11.38 -10.32 10.73
C ARG A 77 -11.39 -9.69 9.33
N HIS A 78 -10.82 -8.47 9.20
CA HIS A 78 -10.73 -7.80 7.90
C HIS A 78 -9.75 -8.52 6.98
N ALA A 79 -8.62 -9.00 7.51
CA ALA A 79 -7.66 -9.79 6.74
C ALA A 79 -8.28 -11.06 6.15
N ARG A 80 -9.02 -11.85 6.95
CA ARG A 80 -9.72 -13.05 6.45
C ARG A 80 -10.69 -12.72 5.32
N LYS A 81 -11.49 -11.65 5.48
CA LYS A 81 -12.42 -11.20 4.43
C LYS A 81 -11.69 -10.78 3.14
N ALA A 82 -10.54 -10.12 3.26
CA ALA A 82 -9.75 -9.73 2.10
C ALA A 82 -9.20 -10.97 1.36
N VAL A 83 -8.67 -11.95 2.10
CA VAL A 83 -8.18 -13.23 1.54
C VAL A 83 -9.31 -13.98 0.81
N GLU A 84 -10.51 -14.05 1.38
CA GLU A 84 -11.69 -14.64 0.74
C GLU A 84 -12.06 -13.97 -0.59
N GLN A 85 -11.69 -12.72 -0.78
CA GLN A 85 -11.89 -11.99 -2.04
C GLN A 85 -10.74 -12.15 -3.04
N GLY A 86 -9.67 -12.87 -2.67
CA GLY A 86 -8.58 -13.21 -3.57
C GLY A 86 -7.52 -12.11 -3.73
N VAL A 87 -7.31 -11.27 -2.71
CA VAL A 87 -6.23 -10.28 -2.74
C VAL A 87 -4.85 -10.94 -2.71
N ASP A 88 -3.88 -10.37 -3.41
CA ASP A 88 -2.50 -10.87 -3.52
C ASP A 88 -1.64 -10.46 -2.33
N GLY A 89 -2.01 -9.38 -1.67
CA GLY A 89 -1.30 -8.87 -0.50
C GLY A 89 -2.20 -8.16 0.50
N ILE A 90 -1.73 -8.09 1.73
CA ILE A 90 -2.40 -7.42 2.83
C ILE A 90 -1.51 -6.31 3.37
N ILE A 91 -2.07 -5.11 3.50
CA ILE A 91 -1.44 -3.99 4.21
C ILE A 91 -2.04 -3.93 5.61
N VAL A 92 -1.25 -4.30 6.61
CA VAL A 92 -1.68 -4.29 8.02
C VAL A 92 -1.50 -2.89 8.58
N VAL A 93 -2.59 -2.16 8.72
CA VAL A 93 -2.60 -0.77 9.22
C VAL A 93 -2.74 -0.81 10.73
N CYS A 94 -1.62 -0.57 11.42
CA CYS A 94 -1.50 -0.67 12.87
C CYS A 94 -1.56 0.68 13.58
N ALA A 95 -1.49 0.66 14.92
CA ALA A 95 -1.38 1.85 15.73
C ALA A 95 -0.20 2.73 15.28
N GLY A 96 -0.43 4.03 15.20
CA GLY A 96 0.56 5.01 14.72
C GLY A 96 0.56 5.25 13.22
N ALA A 97 -0.23 4.51 12.44
CA ALA A 97 -0.46 4.88 11.04
C ALA A 97 -1.32 6.15 10.93
N GLY A 98 -1.08 6.96 9.90
CA GLY A 98 -1.90 8.14 9.60
C GLY A 98 -3.27 7.77 9.01
N GLY A 99 -4.22 8.70 9.08
CA GLY A 99 -5.57 8.52 8.52
C GLY A 99 -6.46 7.58 9.35
N HIS A 100 -7.26 6.76 8.70
CA HIS A 100 -8.13 5.77 9.35
C HIS A 100 -7.33 4.55 9.80
N ALA A 101 -6.57 4.73 10.87
CA ALA A 101 -5.65 3.72 11.38
C ALA A 101 -6.32 2.73 12.32
N GLY A 102 -5.79 1.50 12.37
CA GLY A 102 -6.12 0.52 13.39
C GLY A 102 -5.43 0.84 14.72
N MET A 103 -6.02 0.37 15.81
CA MET A 103 -5.44 0.48 17.16
C MET A 103 -4.65 -0.78 17.55
N GLY A 104 -4.55 -1.75 16.64
CA GLY A 104 -3.91 -3.03 16.91
C GLY A 104 -2.39 -2.92 16.93
N SER A 105 -1.77 -3.73 17.82
CA SER A 105 -0.32 -3.88 17.86
C SER A 105 0.19 -4.61 16.61
N PRO A 106 1.26 -4.12 15.95
CA PRO A 106 1.87 -4.82 14.82
C PRO A 106 2.36 -6.22 15.20
N PHE A 107 2.90 -6.39 16.40
CA PHE A 107 3.39 -7.68 16.89
C PHE A 107 2.31 -8.76 16.99
N ALA A 108 1.09 -8.37 17.35
CA ALA A 108 -0.03 -9.31 17.40
C ALA A 108 -0.61 -9.56 16.00
N LEU A 109 -0.97 -8.49 15.28
CA LEU A 109 -1.70 -8.61 14.00
C LEU A 109 -0.89 -9.32 12.93
N VAL A 110 0.40 -8.99 12.75
CA VAL A 110 1.26 -9.64 11.76
C VAL A 110 1.35 -11.14 12.02
N ARG A 111 1.60 -11.55 13.27
CA ARG A 111 1.73 -12.96 13.64
C ARG A 111 0.42 -13.75 13.48
N GLU A 112 -0.71 -13.16 13.84
CA GLU A 112 -2.01 -13.80 13.68
C GLU A 112 -2.41 -13.94 12.20
N ILE A 113 -2.13 -12.94 11.37
CA ILE A 113 -2.41 -12.98 9.93
C ILE A 113 -1.54 -14.02 9.25
N ARG A 114 -0.26 -14.13 9.63
CA ARG A 114 0.66 -15.15 9.10
C ARG A 114 0.23 -16.59 9.38
N GLN A 115 -0.65 -16.84 10.34
CA GLN A 115 -1.15 -18.19 10.58
C GLN A 115 -2.07 -18.73 9.45
N PHE A 116 -2.58 -17.86 8.60
CA PHE A 116 -3.51 -18.25 7.53
C PHE A 116 -3.25 -17.57 6.19
N PHE A 117 -2.25 -16.70 6.09
CA PHE A 117 -1.94 -15.97 4.85
C PHE A 117 -0.44 -15.98 4.58
N ASP A 118 -0.03 -16.67 3.50
CA ASP A 118 1.35 -16.81 3.04
C ASP A 118 1.73 -15.79 1.94
N GLY A 119 0.77 -14.98 1.48
CA GLY A 119 0.99 -13.92 0.49
C GLY A 119 1.76 -12.73 1.04
N THR A 120 1.94 -11.71 0.22
CA THR A 120 2.69 -10.51 0.61
C THR A 120 2.02 -9.75 1.75
N LEU A 121 2.76 -9.55 2.84
CA LEU A 121 2.32 -8.81 4.01
C LEU A 121 3.13 -7.52 4.17
N VAL A 122 2.43 -6.39 4.13
CA VAL A 122 3.01 -5.05 4.27
C VAL A 122 2.60 -4.47 5.61
N LEU A 123 3.54 -3.98 6.39
CA LEU A 123 3.24 -3.33 7.68
C LEU A 123 3.19 -1.82 7.52
N ALA A 124 2.13 -1.20 8.03
CA ALA A 124 1.96 0.25 8.14
C ALA A 124 1.75 0.67 9.60
N GLY A 125 2.41 1.74 10.03
CA GLY A 125 2.24 2.36 11.33
C GLY A 125 3.54 2.87 11.93
N ALA A 126 3.66 4.19 12.11
CA ALA A 126 4.74 4.89 12.81
C ALA A 126 6.18 4.47 12.41
N MET A 127 6.41 4.20 11.13
CA MET A 127 7.73 3.84 10.61
C MET A 127 8.35 4.97 9.80
N SER A 128 9.62 5.26 10.03
CA SER A 128 10.33 6.38 9.38
C SER A 128 11.80 6.12 9.09
N SER A 129 12.36 5.00 9.53
CA SER A 129 13.78 4.68 9.43
C SER A 129 14.05 3.26 8.91
N GLY A 130 15.29 2.99 8.53
CA GLY A 130 15.71 1.65 8.14
C GLY A 130 15.63 0.62 9.29
N ALA A 131 15.76 1.07 10.54
CA ALA A 131 15.58 0.20 11.71
C ALA A 131 14.12 -0.29 11.82
N ASP A 132 13.15 0.58 11.50
CA ASP A 132 11.73 0.20 11.49
C ASP A 132 11.42 -0.81 10.37
N VAL A 133 12.06 -0.65 9.20
CA VAL A 133 11.95 -1.64 8.11
C VAL A 133 12.48 -3.00 8.54
N LEU A 134 13.64 -3.03 9.20
CA LEU A 134 14.22 -4.26 9.74
C LEU A 134 13.31 -4.88 10.81
N ALA A 135 12.74 -4.06 11.70
CA ALA A 135 11.79 -4.52 12.72
C ALA A 135 10.52 -5.12 12.08
N ALA A 136 9.98 -4.50 11.03
CA ALA A 136 8.84 -5.03 10.29
C ALA A 136 9.14 -6.41 9.70
N GLN A 137 10.31 -6.60 9.11
CA GLN A 137 10.77 -7.89 8.61
C GLN A 137 10.96 -8.92 9.73
N ALA A 138 11.56 -8.52 10.86
CA ALA A 138 11.80 -9.40 11.99
C ALA A 138 10.53 -9.96 12.62
N ILE A 139 9.40 -9.21 12.59
CA ILE A 139 8.11 -9.70 13.08
C ILE A 139 7.30 -10.49 12.04
N GLY A 140 7.79 -10.59 10.80
CA GLY A 140 7.22 -11.42 9.75
C GLY A 140 6.49 -10.69 8.62
N ALA A 141 6.61 -9.36 8.52
CA ALA A 141 6.17 -8.63 7.33
C ALA A 141 7.22 -8.70 6.22
N ASP A 142 6.79 -8.69 4.97
CA ASP A 142 7.70 -8.69 3.81
C ASP A 142 8.17 -7.28 3.46
N MET A 143 7.32 -6.27 3.71
CA MET A 143 7.56 -4.87 3.37
C MET A 143 7.05 -3.93 4.47
N ALA A 144 7.62 -2.71 4.48
CA ALA A 144 7.16 -1.59 5.29
C ALA A 144 6.45 -0.54 4.41
N TYR A 145 5.35 0.02 4.90
CA TYR A 145 4.60 1.09 4.24
C TYR A 145 4.83 2.40 4.99
N ILE A 146 5.58 3.31 4.36
CA ILE A 146 6.05 4.54 4.98
C ILE A 146 5.47 5.72 4.20
N GLY A 147 4.79 6.63 4.89
CA GLY A 147 4.16 7.82 4.29
C GLY A 147 4.88 9.12 4.63
N THR A 148 4.78 9.54 5.89
CA THR A 148 5.21 10.87 6.36
C THR A 148 6.66 11.21 6.01
N ARG A 149 7.57 10.24 6.10
CA ARG A 149 8.99 10.44 5.75
C ARG A 149 9.15 10.91 4.30
N PHE A 150 8.35 10.38 3.37
CA PHE A 150 8.41 10.76 1.96
C PHE A 150 7.76 12.12 1.67
N LEU A 151 6.85 12.60 2.51
CA LEU A 151 6.29 13.95 2.38
C LEU A 151 7.35 15.04 2.59
N ALA A 152 8.39 14.78 3.41
CA ALA A 152 9.47 15.71 3.68
C ALA A 152 10.60 15.70 2.64
N THR A 153 10.52 14.84 1.61
CA THR A 153 11.54 14.76 0.56
C THR A 153 11.46 15.94 -0.42
N THR A 154 12.54 16.19 -1.14
CA THR A 154 12.60 17.26 -2.15
C THR A 154 11.65 17.00 -3.31
N GLU A 155 11.41 15.74 -3.65
CA GLU A 155 10.57 15.29 -4.77
C GLU A 155 9.07 15.45 -4.48
N ALA A 156 8.67 15.50 -3.21
CA ALA A 156 7.25 15.64 -2.87
C ALA A 156 6.74 17.07 -3.20
N HIS A 157 5.63 17.14 -3.93
CA HIS A 157 4.93 18.39 -4.24
C HIS A 157 4.11 18.91 -3.05
N VAL A 158 4.79 19.20 -1.95
CA VAL A 158 4.22 19.70 -0.69
C VAL A 158 4.81 21.07 -0.39
N LEU A 159 4.02 21.95 0.23
CA LEU A 159 4.47 23.29 0.61
C LEU A 159 5.73 23.21 1.51
N PRO A 160 6.73 24.08 1.30
CA PRO A 160 7.97 24.07 2.08
C PRO A 160 7.73 24.18 3.60
N GLU A 161 6.75 24.99 4.00
CA GLU A 161 6.38 25.20 5.40
C GLU A 161 5.85 23.91 6.04
N TYR A 162 5.08 23.12 5.28
CA TYR A 162 4.60 21.82 5.75
C TYR A 162 5.73 20.80 5.89
N LYS A 163 6.69 20.80 4.95
CA LYS A 163 7.89 19.94 5.07
C LYS A 163 8.71 20.32 6.30
N GLN A 164 8.91 21.61 6.54
CA GLN A 164 9.64 22.10 7.71
C GLN A 164 8.93 21.69 9.01
N MET A 165 7.61 21.82 9.07
CA MET A 165 6.83 21.37 10.23
C MET A 165 7.04 19.87 10.52
N LEU A 166 7.15 19.02 9.49
CA LEU A 166 7.41 17.59 9.66
C LEU A 166 8.85 17.29 10.16
N VAL A 167 9.80 18.17 9.85
CA VAL A 167 11.20 18.04 10.31
C VAL A 167 11.35 18.49 11.76
N ASP A 168 10.58 19.49 12.17
CA ASP A 168 10.65 20.11 13.50
C ASP A 168 9.83 19.36 14.55
N SER A 169 8.99 18.37 14.16
CA SER A 169 8.12 17.60 15.04
C SER A 169 8.75 16.27 15.48
#